data_a718303db77baebef92c2b0b1d237843
#
_entry.id   a718303db77baebef92c2b0b1d237843
#
_cell.length_a   1.000
_cell.length_b   1.000
_cell.length_c   1.000
_cell.angle_alpha   90.00
_cell.angle_beta   90.00
_cell.angle_gamma   90.00
#
_symmetry.space_group_name_H-M   'P 1'
#
loop_
_entity.id
_entity.type
_entity.pdbx_description
1 polymer ?
#
loop_
_entity_poly.entity_id
_entity_poly.type
_entity_poly.pdbx_seq_one_letter_code
_entity_poly.pdbx_strand_id
1 'polypeptide(L)'
;MNKTIQKISFIAILAAFLCVLSPWSIPIGDIPVTLATFALYLIGGLTKKFDGLLVVLVYIFIGIIGIPVFSSFRGGIGVVLGATGGYIIGYLPAVIIISFLTCINKKQFFWYPLSMVLGTIICYFVGTIWYMFQTENSLAYALTVCVVPFIIFDIIKIIVASIVAYIINVKTTLSVSYTHLRAHETRSNL
;
A
#
# COMPACT_ATOMS: atom_id res chain seq x y z
N MET A 1 26.98 6.67 -3.52
CA MET A 1 25.82 6.42 -4.41
C MET A 1 24.89 7.61 -4.33
N ASN A 2 24.43 8.15 -5.46
CA ASN A 2 23.58 9.36 -5.50
C ASN A 2 22.24 9.08 -4.80
N LYS A 3 21.83 9.93 -3.84
CA LYS A 3 20.57 9.79 -3.08
C LYS A 3 19.34 9.67 -3.98
N THR A 4 19.37 10.34 -5.14
CA THR A 4 18.29 10.27 -6.13
C THR A 4 18.16 8.88 -6.75
N ILE A 5 19.28 8.24 -7.11
CA ILE A 5 19.30 6.89 -7.69
C ILE A 5 18.77 5.88 -6.67
N GLN A 6 19.19 5.98 -5.40
CA GLN A 6 18.68 5.10 -4.32
C GLN A 6 17.18 5.23 -4.16
N LYS A 7 16.65 6.46 -4.20
CA LYS A 7 15.21 6.72 -4.09
C LYS A 7 14.44 6.11 -5.26
N ILE A 8 14.90 6.32 -6.49
CA ILE A 8 14.25 5.78 -7.69
C ILE A 8 14.26 4.24 -7.66
N SER A 9 15.40 3.62 -7.31
CA SER A 9 15.52 2.16 -7.20
C SER A 9 14.57 1.61 -6.14
N PHE A 10 14.43 2.28 -5.00
CA PHE A 10 13.51 1.87 -3.94
C PHE A 10 12.04 1.93 -4.38
N ILE A 11 11.64 3.02 -5.05
CA ILE A 11 10.29 3.15 -5.63
C ILE A 11 10.02 2.07 -6.66
N ALA A 12 10.99 1.78 -7.55
CA ALA A 12 10.85 0.75 -8.58
C ALA A 12 10.68 -0.65 -7.98
N ILE A 13 11.45 -1.00 -6.94
CA ILE A 13 11.35 -2.28 -6.23
C ILE A 13 9.97 -2.42 -5.58
N LEU A 14 9.48 -1.37 -4.90
CA LEU A 14 8.16 -1.41 -4.26
C LEU A 14 7.02 -1.45 -5.29
N ALA A 15 7.16 -0.80 -6.44
CA ALA A 15 6.19 -0.89 -7.52
C ALA A 15 6.16 -2.31 -8.13
N ALA A 16 7.31 -2.93 -8.36
CA ALA A 16 7.39 -4.32 -8.79
C ALA A 16 6.76 -5.27 -7.75
N PHE A 17 7.02 -5.05 -6.46
CA PHE A 17 6.40 -5.81 -5.38
C PHE A 17 4.87 -5.72 -5.40
N LEU A 18 4.31 -4.52 -5.59
CA LEU A 18 2.86 -4.32 -5.72
C LEU A 18 2.32 -5.02 -6.98
N CYS A 19 2.99 -4.90 -8.12
CA CYS A 19 2.61 -5.55 -9.37
C CYS A 19 2.59 -7.08 -9.27
N VAL A 20 3.49 -7.68 -8.50
CA VAL A 20 3.56 -9.14 -8.30
C VAL A 20 2.47 -9.64 -7.35
N LEU A 21 2.18 -8.91 -6.27
CA LEU A 21 1.20 -9.35 -5.27
C LEU A 21 -0.25 -9.04 -5.64
N SER A 22 -0.49 -7.95 -6.34
CA SER A 22 -1.85 -7.48 -6.63
C SER A 22 -2.71 -8.46 -7.45
N PRO A 23 -2.19 -9.21 -8.44
CA PRO A 23 -2.97 -10.18 -9.21
C PRO A 23 -3.51 -11.34 -8.38
N TRP A 24 -2.83 -11.70 -7.29
CA TRP A 24 -3.25 -12.78 -6.41
C TRP A 24 -4.48 -12.37 -5.63
N SER A 25 -5.60 -12.99 -5.99
CA SER A 25 -6.90 -12.65 -5.44
C SER A 25 -7.78 -13.87 -5.28
N ILE A 26 -8.65 -13.81 -4.27
CA ILE A 26 -9.70 -14.80 -4.02
C ILE A 26 -11.01 -14.17 -4.49
N PRO A 27 -11.70 -14.76 -5.47
CA PRO A 27 -12.99 -14.23 -5.93
C PRO A 27 -14.05 -14.44 -4.84
N ILE A 28 -14.52 -13.37 -4.22
CA ILE A 28 -15.60 -13.38 -3.24
C ILE A 28 -16.64 -12.35 -3.70
N GLY A 29 -17.69 -12.81 -4.40
CA GLY A 29 -18.68 -11.92 -5.01
C GLY A 29 -18.11 -11.09 -6.17
N ASP A 30 -18.64 -9.87 -6.33
CA ASP A 30 -18.31 -8.99 -7.47
C ASP A 30 -16.90 -8.37 -7.38
N ILE A 31 -16.39 -8.24 -6.17
CA ILE A 31 -15.07 -7.65 -5.91
C ILE A 31 -14.17 -8.70 -5.25
N PRO A 32 -13.02 -9.02 -5.86
CA PRO A 32 -12.10 -10.03 -5.31
C PRO A 32 -11.31 -9.48 -4.12
N VAL A 33 -11.09 -10.32 -3.10
CA VAL A 33 -10.11 -10.04 -2.04
C VAL A 33 -8.71 -10.26 -2.58
N THR A 34 -7.87 -9.22 -2.58
CA THR A 34 -6.53 -9.27 -3.18
C THR A 34 -5.43 -9.09 -2.16
N LEU A 35 -4.21 -9.48 -2.50
CA LEU A 35 -3.01 -9.14 -1.73
C LEU A 35 -2.52 -7.70 -2.00
N ALA A 36 -3.18 -6.96 -2.90
CA ALA A 36 -2.82 -5.58 -3.20
C ALA A 36 -2.88 -4.67 -1.97
N THR A 37 -3.92 -4.81 -1.13
CA THR A 37 -4.06 -4.02 0.12
C THR A 37 -2.93 -4.33 1.10
N PHE A 38 -2.49 -5.58 1.21
CA PHE A 38 -1.33 -5.94 2.03
C PHE A 38 -0.03 -5.27 1.54
N ALA A 39 0.22 -5.33 0.22
CA ALA A 39 1.36 -4.63 -0.38
C ALA A 39 1.27 -3.12 -0.17
N LEU A 40 0.06 -2.53 -0.32
CA LEU A 40 -0.20 -1.12 -0.08
C LEU A 40 0.13 -0.69 1.37
N TYR A 41 -0.24 -1.50 2.37
CA TYR A 41 0.08 -1.26 3.77
C TYR A 41 1.58 -1.24 4.01
N LEU A 42 2.32 -2.21 3.46
CA LEU A 42 3.78 -2.24 3.54
C LEU A 42 4.41 -1.03 2.86
N ILE A 43 3.96 -0.69 1.65
CA ILE A 43 4.45 0.48 0.91
C ILE A 43 4.24 1.74 1.74
N GLY A 44 3.03 1.98 2.23
CA GLY A 44 2.72 3.15 3.07
C GLY A 44 3.55 3.18 4.36
N GLY A 45 3.71 2.02 5.03
CA GLY A 45 4.50 1.90 6.25
C GLY A 45 6.00 2.09 6.08
N LEU A 46 6.55 1.79 4.90
CA LEU A 46 7.98 1.87 4.61
C LEU A 46 8.40 3.14 3.90
N THR A 47 7.50 3.79 3.18
CA THR A 47 7.78 5.00 2.39
C THR A 47 7.67 6.28 3.21
N LYS A 48 8.12 7.38 2.64
CA LYS A 48 8.04 8.71 3.26
C LYS A 48 7.14 9.61 2.41
N LYS A 49 6.19 10.26 3.07
CA LYS A 49 5.33 11.27 2.42
C LYS A 49 4.74 10.79 1.08
N PHE A 50 5.16 11.40 -0.03
CA PHE A 50 4.64 11.13 -1.36
C PHE A 50 5.35 10.00 -2.12
N ASP A 51 6.37 9.36 -1.54
CA ASP A 51 7.09 8.27 -2.24
C ASP A 51 6.17 7.06 -2.47
N GLY A 52 5.29 6.76 -1.51
CA GLY A 52 4.27 5.73 -1.67
C GLY A 52 3.27 6.04 -2.79
N LEU A 53 2.90 7.32 -2.95
CA LEU A 53 2.04 7.76 -4.05
C LEU A 53 2.69 7.47 -5.41
N LEU A 54 4.00 7.76 -5.56
CA LEU A 54 4.72 7.47 -6.79
C LEU A 54 4.73 5.96 -7.11
N VAL A 55 4.89 5.10 -6.10
CA VAL A 55 4.81 3.65 -6.27
C VAL A 55 3.44 3.24 -6.83
N VAL A 56 2.35 3.74 -6.25
CA VAL A 56 1.00 3.40 -6.69
C VAL A 56 0.69 3.97 -8.08
N LEU A 57 1.17 5.18 -8.39
CA LEU A 57 1.02 5.76 -9.74
C LEU A 57 1.72 4.91 -10.80
N VAL A 58 2.95 4.45 -10.54
CA VAL A 58 3.68 3.56 -11.45
C VAL A 58 2.91 2.24 -11.65
N TYR A 59 2.40 1.64 -10.58
CA TYR A 59 1.58 0.43 -10.65
C TYR A 59 0.33 0.62 -11.51
N ILE A 60 -0.42 1.71 -11.28
CA ILE A 60 -1.63 2.01 -12.06
C ILE A 60 -1.28 2.22 -13.54
N PHE A 61 -0.19 2.94 -13.84
CA PHE A 61 0.27 3.18 -15.20
C PHE A 61 0.61 1.88 -15.92
N ILE A 62 1.36 0.98 -15.26
CA ILE A 62 1.69 -0.35 -15.79
C ILE A 62 0.43 -1.15 -16.08
N GLY A 63 -0.55 -1.11 -15.19
CA GLY A 63 -1.83 -1.81 -15.37
C GLY A 63 -2.67 -1.24 -16.51
N ILE A 64 -2.71 0.09 -16.68
CA ILE A 64 -3.45 0.76 -17.77
C ILE A 64 -2.90 0.39 -19.15
N ILE A 65 -1.58 0.26 -19.30
CA ILE A 65 -0.93 -0.15 -20.56
C ILE A 65 -1.33 -1.58 -20.98
N GLY A 66 -1.91 -2.37 -20.05
CA GLY A 66 -2.40 -3.70 -20.35
C GLY A 66 -1.62 -4.84 -19.71
N ILE A 67 -0.56 -4.53 -18.93
CA ILE A 67 0.17 -5.56 -18.18
C ILE A 67 -0.77 -6.12 -17.10
N PRO A 68 -0.87 -7.45 -16.92
CA PRO A 68 -1.84 -8.10 -16.04
C PRO A 68 -1.46 -8.01 -14.56
N VAL A 69 -1.37 -6.78 -14.03
CA VAL A 69 -0.98 -6.48 -12.65
C VAL A 69 -2.17 -6.22 -11.71
N PHE A 70 -3.39 -6.11 -12.23
CA PHE A 70 -4.59 -5.95 -11.42
C PHE A 70 -5.13 -7.30 -10.94
N SER A 71 -6.13 -7.27 -10.05
CA SER A 71 -6.74 -8.47 -9.46
C SER A 71 -7.14 -9.51 -10.52
N SER A 72 -6.93 -10.78 -10.21
CA SER A 72 -7.21 -11.92 -11.10
C SER A 72 -6.43 -11.85 -12.44
N PHE A 73 -5.20 -11.34 -12.40
CA PHE A 73 -4.32 -11.20 -13.57
C PHE A 73 -4.94 -10.41 -14.72
N ARG A 74 -5.73 -9.39 -14.41
CA ARG A 74 -6.30 -8.48 -15.39
C ARG A 74 -5.41 -7.25 -15.59
N GLY A 75 -5.56 -6.61 -16.74
CA GLY A 75 -4.90 -5.36 -17.10
C GLY A 75 -5.75 -4.57 -18.09
N GLY A 76 -5.30 -3.36 -18.40
CA GLY A 76 -5.97 -2.44 -19.31
C GLY A 76 -6.85 -1.41 -18.62
N ILE A 77 -7.12 -0.32 -19.33
CA ILE A 77 -7.93 0.82 -18.84
C ILE A 77 -9.35 0.38 -18.45
N GLY A 78 -9.92 -0.66 -19.08
CA GLY A 78 -11.25 -1.17 -18.79
C GLY A 78 -11.40 -1.70 -17.36
N VAL A 79 -10.31 -2.18 -16.72
CA VAL A 79 -10.34 -2.60 -15.31
C VAL A 79 -10.46 -1.40 -14.38
N VAL A 80 -9.76 -0.31 -14.70
CA VAL A 80 -9.78 0.93 -13.92
C VAL A 80 -11.13 1.66 -14.08
N LEU A 81 -11.75 1.56 -15.24
CA LEU A 81 -13.07 2.12 -15.49
C LEU A 81 -14.22 1.19 -15.05
N GLY A 82 -13.93 -0.06 -14.70
CA GLY A 82 -14.92 -1.03 -14.23
C GLY A 82 -15.24 -0.92 -12.74
N ALA A 83 -16.05 -1.87 -12.22
CA ALA A 83 -16.55 -1.87 -10.85
C ALA A 83 -15.42 -1.89 -9.79
N THR A 84 -14.28 -2.50 -10.09
CA THR A 84 -13.10 -2.55 -9.18
C THR A 84 -12.23 -1.31 -9.25
N GLY A 85 -12.44 -0.40 -10.20
CA GLY A 85 -11.61 0.77 -10.44
C GLY A 85 -11.54 1.74 -9.26
N GLY A 86 -12.64 1.90 -8.53
CA GLY A 86 -12.68 2.75 -7.34
C GLY A 86 -11.69 2.33 -6.26
N TYR A 87 -11.43 1.03 -6.11
CA TYR A 87 -10.41 0.53 -5.18
C TYR A 87 -9.00 0.86 -5.66
N ILE A 88 -8.75 0.70 -6.96
CA ILE A 88 -7.45 1.04 -7.56
C ILE A 88 -7.16 2.54 -7.38
N ILE A 89 -8.14 3.40 -7.62
CA ILE A 89 -8.04 4.85 -7.40
C ILE A 89 -7.93 5.15 -5.90
N GLY A 90 -8.68 4.43 -5.06
CA GLY A 90 -8.66 4.56 -3.61
C GLY A 90 -7.29 4.26 -2.97
N TYR A 91 -6.42 3.47 -3.64
CA TYR A 91 -5.06 3.23 -3.17
C TYR A 91 -4.22 4.52 -3.11
N LEU A 92 -4.49 5.51 -3.96
CA LEU A 92 -3.76 6.78 -3.97
C LEU A 92 -3.92 7.56 -2.65
N PRO A 93 -5.13 7.94 -2.22
CA PRO A 93 -5.30 8.63 -0.94
C PRO A 93 -4.96 7.73 0.24
N ALA A 94 -5.23 6.42 0.16
CA ALA A 94 -4.92 5.48 1.24
C ALA A 94 -3.41 5.44 1.52
N VAL A 95 -2.55 5.26 0.51
CA VAL A 95 -1.10 5.20 0.69
C VAL A 95 -0.53 6.52 1.22
N ILE A 96 -1.09 7.66 0.81
CA ILE A 96 -0.68 8.98 1.32
C ILE A 96 -0.92 9.03 2.84
N ILE A 97 -2.13 8.67 3.29
CA ILE A 97 -2.48 8.71 4.71
C ILE A 97 -1.61 7.78 5.53
N ILE A 98 -1.42 6.54 5.06
CA ILE A 98 -0.56 5.59 5.74
C ILE A 98 0.86 6.13 5.86
N SER A 99 1.43 6.65 4.77
CA SER A 99 2.80 7.19 4.76
C SER A 99 2.96 8.40 5.67
N PHE A 100 1.98 9.31 5.69
CA PHE A 100 2.04 10.51 6.54
C PHE A 100 1.95 10.16 8.01
N LEU A 101 0.96 9.35 8.40
CA LEU A 101 0.74 9.00 9.80
C LEU A 101 1.87 8.13 10.36
N THR A 102 2.37 7.16 9.60
CA THR A 102 3.53 6.36 10.01
C THR A 102 4.78 7.21 10.19
N CYS A 103 4.94 8.29 9.43
CA CYS A 103 6.08 9.20 9.55
C CYS A 103 6.05 10.06 10.81
N ILE A 104 4.92 10.21 11.52
CA ILE A 104 4.83 11.00 12.75
C ILE A 104 5.76 10.43 13.82
N ASN A 105 5.71 9.13 14.06
CA ASN A 105 6.63 8.49 15.01
C ASN A 105 6.90 7.02 14.62
N LYS A 106 7.93 6.81 13.82
CA LYS A 106 8.35 5.48 13.34
C LYS A 106 8.81 4.52 14.43
N LYS A 107 9.15 5.02 15.62
CA LYS A 107 9.61 4.19 16.74
C LYS A 107 8.45 3.60 17.55
N GLN A 108 7.26 4.16 17.47
CA GLN A 108 6.08 3.66 18.17
C GLN A 108 5.27 2.75 17.26
N PHE A 109 5.09 1.51 17.67
CA PHE A 109 4.33 0.49 16.93
C PHE A 109 2.89 0.92 16.66
N PHE A 110 2.25 1.64 17.58
CA PHE A 110 0.85 2.06 17.50
C PHE A 110 0.49 2.81 16.22
N TRP A 111 1.40 3.62 15.67
CA TRP A 111 1.15 4.41 14.46
C TRP A 111 0.98 3.56 13.20
N TYR A 112 1.53 2.34 13.15
CA TYR A 112 1.42 1.46 12.00
C TYR A 112 0.00 0.92 11.79
N PRO A 113 -0.60 0.17 12.76
CA PRO A 113 -1.96 -0.33 12.57
C PRO A 113 -2.97 0.82 12.47
N LEU A 114 -2.83 1.90 13.23
CA LEU A 114 -3.73 3.05 13.17
C LEU A 114 -3.74 3.68 11.76
N SER A 115 -2.57 3.91 11.18
CA SER A 115 -2.47 4.48 9.84
C SER A 115 -3.07 3.57 8.77
N MET A 116 -2.85 2.26 8.87
CA MET A 116 -3.37 1.27 7.93
C MET A 116 -4.89 1.15 8.02
N VAL A 117 -5.46 1.18 9.23
CA VAL A 117 -6.93 1.21 9.42
C VAL A 117 -7.54 2.45 8.77
N LEU A 118 -6.97 3.63 9.00
CA LEU A 118 -7.48 4.88 8.39
C LEU A 118 -7.34 4.85 6.87
N GLY A 119 -6.23 4.34 6.35
CA GLY A 119 -6.05 4.14 4.92
C GLY A 119 -7.08 3.18 4.32
N THR A 120 -7.41 2.09 5.02
CA THR A 120 -8.43 1.13 4.61
C THR A 120 -9.81 1.76 4.57
N ILE A 121 -10.19 2.53 5.59
CA ILE A 121 -11.48 3.24 5.63
C ILE A 121 -11.63 4.15 4.41
N ILE A 122 -10.59 4.88 4.04
CA ILE A 122 -10.65 5.77 2.86
C ILE A 122 -10.70 4.97 1.57
N CYS A 123 -9.95 3.87 1.48
CA CYS A 123 -10.01 2.98 0.33
C CYS A 123 -11.43 2.39 0.15
N TYR A 124 -12.07 1.95 1.22
CA TYR A 124 -13.44 1.47 1.21
C TYR A 124 -14.44 2.57 0.80
N PHE A 125 -14.26 3.77 1.35
CA PHE A 125 -15.11 4.90 1.01
C PHE A 125 -15.09 5.22 -0.49
N VAL A 126 -13.90 5.37 -1.07
CA VAL A 126 -13.72 5.65 -2.51
C VAL A 126 -14.22 4.47 -3.34
N GLY A 127 -13.87 3.24 -2.96
CA GLY A 127 -14.28 2.03 -3.68
C GLY A 127 -15.79 1.80 -3.68
N THR A 128 -16.45 1.98 -2.54
CA THR A 128 -17.90 1.80 -2.41
C THR A 128 -18.66 2.85 -3.20
N ILE A 129 -18.26 4.13 -3.12
CA ILE A 129 -18.92 5.19 -3.92
C ILE A 129 -18.76 4.90 -5.41
N TRP A 130 -17.57 4.54 -5.86
CA TRP A 130 -17.34 4.20 -7.26
C TRP A 130 -18.18 3.00 -7.71
N TYR A 131 -18.26 1.95 -6.89
CA TYR A 131 -19.05 0.76 -7.17
C TYR A 131 -20.53 1.12 -7.32
N MET A 132 -21.08 1.97 -6.45
CA MET A 132 -22.47 2.43 -6.55
C MET A 132 -22.75 3.15 -7.88
N PHE A 133 -21.82 4.01 -8.32
CA PHE A 133 -21.97 4.72 -9.60
C PHE A 133 -21.89 3.77 -10.80
N GLN A 134 -21.10 2.69 -10.70
CA GLN A 134 -20.91 1.75 -11.81
C GLN A 134 -22.04 0.72 -11.93
N THR A 135 -22.67 0.37 -10.81
CA THR A 135 -23.65 -0.73 -10.76
C THR A 135 -25.07 -0.27 -10.47
N GLU A 136 -25.25 1.04 -10.20
CA GLU A 136 -26.55 1.64 -9.83
C GLU A 136 -27.22 0.98 -8.61
N ASN A 137 -26.45 0.25 -7.80
CA ASN A 137 -26.94 -0.43 -6.61
C ASN A 137 -27.09 0.51 -5.42
N SER A 138 -27.95 0.14 -4.47
CA SER A 138 -28.14 0.89 -3.23
C SER A 138 -26.88 0.85 -2.35
N LEU A 139 -26.74 1.86 -1.48
CA LEU A 139 -25.63 1.93 -0.52
C LEU A 139 -25.56 0.69 0.39
N ALA A 140 -26.72 0.19 0.85
CA ALA A 140 -26.78 -0.99 1.71
C ALA A 140 -26.22 -2.24 1.01
N TYR A 141 -26.59 -2.43 -0.27
CA TYR A 141 -26.06 -3.53 -1.08
C TYR A 141 -24.54 -3.35 -1.32
N ALA A 142 -24.12 -2.15 -1.71
CA ALA A 142 -22.71 -1.86 -1.95
C ALA A 142 -21.85 -2.11 -0.70
N LEU A 143 -22.30 -1.73 0.49
CA LEU A 143 -21.56 -2.02 1.74
C LEU A 143 -21.45 -3.53 2.03
N THR A 144 -22.49 -4.31 1.78
CA THR A 144 -22.44 -5.76 1.98
C THR A 144 -21.49 -6.46 1.01
N VAL A 145 -21.35 -5.98 -0.21
CA VAL A 145 -20.46 -6.56 -1.22
C VAL A 145 -19.05 -6.01 -1.12
N CYS A 146 -18.91 -4.71 -0.85
CA CYS A 146 -17.65 -3.98 -0.95
C CYS A 146 -16.86 -3.88 0.37
N VAL A 147 -17.48 -4.13 1.53
CA VAL A 147 -16.86 -3.90 2.84
C VAL A 147 -16.90 -5.15 3.70
N VAL A 148 -18.08 -5.72 3.92
CA VAL A 148 -18.26 -6.82 4.89
C VAL A 148 -17.31 -8.00 4.65
N PRO A 149 -17.14 -8.55 3.44
CA PRO A 149 -16.26 -9.71 3.21
C PRO A 149 -14.78 -9.39 3.43
N PHE A 150 -14.40 -8.11 3.29
CA PHE A 150 -12.98 -7.71 3.33
C PHE A 150 -12.47 -7.45 4.74
N ILE A 151 -13.34 -7.08 5.68
CA ILE A 151 -12.95 -6.68 7.05
C ILE A 151 -12.05 -7.72 7.71
N ILE A 152 -12.46 -8.99 7.69
CA ILE A 152 -11.71 -10.06 8.35
C ILE A 152 -10.32 -10.24 7.72
N PHE A 153 -10.25 -10.26 6.39
CA PHE A 153 -8.98 -10.40 5.68
C PHE A 153 -8.07 -9.19 5.89
N ASP A 154 -8.63 -7.98 5.87
CA ASP A 154 -7.84 -6.76 6.02
C ASP A 154 -7.35 -6.56 7.46
N ILE A 155 -8.08 -7.00 8.49
CA ILE A 155 -7.57 -7.04 9.86
C ILE A 155 -6.31 -7.90 9.95
N ILE A 156 -6.33 -9.11 9.39
CA ILE A 156 -5.16 -9.99 9.38
C ILE A 156 -3.99 -9.35 8.63
N LYS A 157 -4.24 -8.77 7.45
CA LYS A 157 -3.21 -8.09 6.65
C LYS A 157 -2.62 -6.89 7.39
N ILE A 158 -3.45 -6.09 8.07
CA ILE A 158 -3.01 -4.94 8.85
C ILE A 158 -2.10 -5.39 9.99
N ILE A 159 -2.46 -6.44 10.73
CA ILE A 159 -1.64 -6.97 11.83
C ILE A 159 -0.26 -7.40 11.28
N VAL A 160 -0.23 -8.23 10.25
CA VAL A 160 1.01 -8.73 9.69
C VAL A 160 1.84 -7.61 9.07
N ALA A 161 1.23 -6.73 8.27
CA ALA A 161 1.92 -5.61 7.64
C ALA A 161 2.49 -4.62 8.66
N SER A 162 1.76 -4.35 9.76
CA SER A 162 2.23 -3.47 10.84
C SER A 162 3.48 -4.02 11.52
N ILE A 163 3.50 -5.31 11.84
CA ILE A 163 4.65 -5.96 12.45
C ILE A 163 5.86 -5.92 11.51
N VAL A 164 5.66 -6.30 10.24
CA VAL A 164 6.73 -6.33 9.24
C VAL A 164 7.30 -4.93 9.00
N ALA A 165 6.45 -3.94 8.76
CA ALA A 165 6.87 -2.57 8.50
C ALA A 165 7.60 -1.95 9.71
N TYR A 166 7.12 -2.21 10.94
CA TYR A 166 7.77 -1.77 12.17
C TYR A 166 9.17 -2.38 12.33
N ILE A 167 9.31 -3.71 12.18
CA ILE A 167 10.59 -4.39 12.30
C ILE A 167 11.60 -3.86 11.28
N ILE A 168 11.19 -3.68 10.03
CA ILE A 168 12.07 -3.16 8.98
C ILE A 168 12.53 -1.73 9.33
N ASN A 169 11.62 -0.84 9.72
CA ASN A 169 11.98 0.54 10.06
C ASN A 169 12.90 0.62 11.28
N VAL A 170 12.64 -0.16 12.34
CA VAL A 170 13.49 -0.17 13.55
C VAL A 170 14.89 -0.72 13.25
N LYS A 171 14.99 -1.86 12.54
CA LYS A 171 16.29 -2.46 12.17
C LYS A 171 17.10 -1.55 11.26
N THR A 172 16.48 -0.89 10.29
CA THR A 172 17.15 0.04 9.39
C THR A 172 17.71 1.25 10.16
N THR A 173 16.94 1.77 11.11
CA THR A 173 17.37 2.89 11.96
C THR A 173 18.57 2.51 12.84
N LEU A 174 18.57 1.31 13.44
CA LEU A 174 19.66 0.80 14.24
C LEU A 174 20.95 0.60 13.42
N SER A 175 20.84 0.00 12.23
CA SER A 175 21.98 -0.22 11.33
C SER A 175 22.68 1.08 10.94
N VAL A 176 21.92 2.13 10.63
CA VAL A 176 22.47 3.46 10.31
C VAL A 176 23.16 4.09 11.53
N SER A 177 22.61 3.91 12.73
CA SER A 177 23.21 4.44 13.97
C SER A 177 24.55 3.76 14.28
N TYR A 178 24.65 2.43 14.12
CA TYR A 178 25.90 1.69 14.34
C TYR A 178 27.00 2.07 13.35
N THR A 179 26.69 2.32 12.09
CA THR A 179 27.67 2.74 11.09
C THR A 179 28.22 4.14 11.38
N HIS A 180 27.40 5.05 11.89
CA HIS A 180 27.85 6.39 12.30
C HIS A 180 28.75 6.34 13.54
N LEU A 181 28.45 5.53 14.56
CA LEU A 181 29.26 5.36 15.75
C LEU A 181 30.62 4.79 15.39
N ARG A 182 30.69 3.76 14.56
CA ARG A 182 31.96 3.13 14.14
C ARG A 182 32.84 4.06 13.29
N ALA A 183 32.23 4.94 12.49
CA ALA A 183 32.96 5.96 11.73
C ALA A 183 33.57 7.06 12.62
N HIS A 184 32.92 7.36 13.76
CA HIS A 184 33.49 8.29 14.77
C HIS A 184 34.61 7.67 15.55
N GLU A 185 34.54 6.40 15.97
CA GLU A 185 35.59 5.69 16.69
C GLU A 185 36.87 5.54 15.87
N THR A 186 36.75 5.23 14.56
CA THR A 186 37.91 5.15 13.66
C THR A 186 38.58 6.50 13.42
N ARG A 187 37.88 7.60 13.56
CA ARG A 187 38.43 8.96 13.39
C ARG A 187 39.07 9.51 14.67
N SER A 188 38.73 8.95 15.83
CA SER A 188 39.26 9.33 17.14
C SER A 188 40.57 8.57 17.49
N ASN A 189 40.86 7.49 16.74
CA ASN A 189 42.06 6.65 16.95
C ASN A 189 43.19 6.89 15.90
N LEU A 190 43.08 7.96 15.11
CA LEU A 190 44.11 8.50 14.21
C LEU A 190 44.55 9.88 14.70
#